data_0723f241eb113a411d6bcb5346cc2b71
#
_entry.id   0723f241eb113a411d6bcb5346cc2b71
#
_cell.length_a   1.000
_cell.length_b   1.000
_cell.length_c   1.000
_cell.angle_alpha   90.00
_cell.angle_beta   90.00
_cell.angle_gamma   90.00
#
_symmetry.space_group_name_H-M   'P 1'
#
loop_
_entity.id
_entity.type
_entity.pdbx_description
1 polymer ?
#
loop_
_entity_poly.entity_id
_entity_poly.type
_entity_poly.pdbx_seq_one_letter_code
_entity_poly.pdbx_strand_id
1 'polypeptide(L)'
;MAYSNGLLVHTAAQAAKEATVPISVHLDHCQDENMVRRACDLPFDSIMVDMSHHSKEQNLAKTQELVSYCHTKGKATEAEPGRIEGGEDGISDTADLSGLMTTYEEVQQFVDSGVDFLAPAFGNVHGEYGPRGVVLEWDRLAEIHNIATAGGVLIVLHGVNRFPQDLTRKLVAAGVTKINVNRDILMDYYRHLEQNVGKIPFTQLLEEGVEKVAESMALHMDICLSSGKA
;
A
#
# COMPACT_ATOMS: atom_id res chain seq x y z
N MET A 1 4.12 -11.21 -9.59
CA MET A 1 3.73 -11.48 -10.99
C MET A 1 4.86 -12.14 -11.78
N ALA A 2 6.06 -11.58 -11.83
CA ALA A 2 7.16 -12.04 -12.69
C ALA A 2 7.52 -13.53 -12.49
N TYR A 3 7.61 -13.99 -11.26
CA TYR A 3 8.06 -15.37 -10.95
C TYR A 3 6.97 -16.43 -11.00
N SER A 4 5.71 -16.08 -10.80
CA SER A 4 4.60 -17.03 -10.74
C SER A 4 3.74 -17.06 -12.01
N ASN A 5 4.06 -16.23 -12.99
CA ASN A 5 3.27 -16.06 -14.22
C ASN A 5 1.75 -15.87 -13.96
N GLY A 6 1.42 -15.19 -12.86
CA GLY A 6 0.04 -14.96 -12.44
C GLY A 6 -0.57 -16.07 -11.56
N LEU A 7 0.11 -17.19 -11.34
CA LEU A 7 -0.45 -18.31 -10.55
C LEU A 7 -0.79 -17.88 -9.11
N LEU A 8 0.05 -17.06 -8.49
CA LEU A 8 -0.16 -16.58 -7.13
C LEU A 8 -1.44 -15.75 -7.00
N VAL A 9 -1.73 -14.87 -7.96
CA VAL A 9 -2.96 -14.06 -7.92
C VAL A 9 -4.22 -14.89 -8.09
N HIS A 10 -4.19 -15.96 -8.90
CA HIS A 10 -5.32 -16.90 -8.99
C HIS A 10 -5.58 -17.60 -7.65
N THR A 11 -4.50 -17.99 -6.94
CA THR A 11 -4.62 -18.59 -5.60
C THR A 11 -5.19 -17.58 -4.59
N ALA A 12 -4.71 -16.34 -4.60
CA ALA A 12 -5.20 -15.28 -3.74
C ALA A 12 -6.69 -14.97 -4.01
N ALA A 13 -7.08 -14.88 -5.29
CA ALA A 13 -8.47 -14.64 -5.67
C ALA A 13 -9.40 -15.78 -5.27
N GLN A 14 -8.92 -17.04 -5.32
CA GLN A 14 -9.70 -18.16 -4.82
C GLN A 14 -9.86 -18.12 -3.30
N ALA A 15 -8.79 -17.82 -2.57
CA ALA A 15 -8.86 -17.64 -1.12
C ALA A 15 -9.79 -16.49 -0.71
N ALA A 16 -9.75 -15.37 -1.46
CA ALA A 16 -10.65 -14.24 -1.23
C ALA A 16 -12.13 -14.62 -1.40
N LYS A 17 -12.47 -15.48 -2.38
CA LYS A 17 -13.86 -15.96 -2.57
C LYS A 17 -14.35 -16.89 -1.45
N GLU A 18 -13.44 -17.64 -0.83
CA GLU A 18 -13.76 -18.56 0.26
C GLU A 18 -13.78 -17.89 1.63
N ALA A 19 -13.28 -16.64 1.72
CA ALA A 19 -13.25 -15.89 2.96
C ALA A 19 -14.67 -15.53 3.45
N THR A 20 -14.83 -15.47 4.77
CA THR A 20 -16.08 -15.06 5.43
C THR A 20 -16.23 -13.54 5.54
N VAL A 21 -15.21 -12.80 5.17
CA VAL A 21 -15.17 -11.32 5.16
C VAL A 21 -14.82 -10.85 3.75
N PRO A 22 -15.20 -9.62 3.36
CA PRO A 22 -14.79 -9.07 2.07
C PRO A 22 -13.28 -8.95 1.95
N ILE A 23 -12.68 -9.53 0.90
CA ILE A 23 -11.26 -9.43 0.60
C ILE A 23 -11.11 -8.98 -0.85
N SER A 24 -10.34 -7.93 -1.10
CA SER A 24 -9.90 -7.53 -2.43
C SER A 24 -8.44 -7.93 -2.68
N VAL A 25 -8.15 -8.34 -3.92
CA VAL A 25 -6.80 -8.68 -4.36
C VAL A 25 -6.21 -7.50 -5.10
N HIS A 26 -5.20 -6.88 -4.53
CA HIS A 26 -4.57 -5.67 -5.03
C HIS A 26 -3.15 -5.95 -5.58
N LEU A 27 -2.81 -5.33 -6.71
CA LEU A 27 -1.43 -5.27 -7.20
C LEU A 27 -0.78 -3.98 -6.73
N ASP A 28 0.17 -4.10 -5.81
CA ASP A 28 0.88 -2.99 -5.20
C ASP A 28 2.11 -2.58 -6.03
N HIS A 29 2.42 -1.27 -6.09
CA HIS A 29 3.59 -0.67 -6.75
C HIS A 29 3.95 -1.25 -8.13
N CYS A 30 3.02 -1.21 -9.07
CA CYS A 30 3.29 -1.67 -10.44
C CYS A 30 3.90 -0.54 -11.29
N GLN A 31 5.22 -0.61 -11.49
CA GLN A 31 6.02 0.42 -12.16
C GLN A 31 6.23 0.16 -13.67
N ASP A 32 5.74 -0.96 -14.19
CA ASP A 32 5.85 -1.34 -15.60
C ASP A 32 4.49 -1.27 -16.27
N GLU A 33 4.34 -0.43 -17.29
CA GLU A 33 3.09 -0.18 -18.00
C GLU A 33 2.53 -1.46 -18.65
N ASN A 34 3.40 -2.33 -19.18
CA ASN A 34 2.96 -3.59 -19.78
C ASN A 34 2.47 -4.56 -18.70
N MET A 35 3.09 -4.50 -17.52
CA MET A 35 2.66 -5.30 -16.38
C MET A 35 1.30 -4.83 -15.85
N VAL A 36 1.05 -3.51 -15.79
CA VAL A 36 -0.27 -2.94 -15.46
C VAL A 36 -1.33 -3.49 -16.42
N ARG A 37 -1.08 -3.38 -17.74
CA ARG A 37 -2.01 -3.88 -18.77
C ARG A 37 -2.26 -5.38 -18.65
N ARG A 38 -1.20 -6.17 -18.41
CA ARG A 38 -1.33 -7.61 -18.17
C ARG A 38 -2.10 -7.94 -16.91
N ALA A 39 -1.91 -7.17 -15.83
CA ALA A 39 -2.62 -7.35 -14.57
C ALA A 39 -4.14 -7.16 -14.72
N CYS A 40 -4.57 -6.28 -15.64
CA CYS A 40 -5.98 -6.09 -15.93
C CYS A 40 -6.70 -7.34 -16.45
N ASP A 41 -5.98 -8.27 -17.08
CA ASP A 41 -6.53 -9.55 -17.56
C ASP A 41 -6.44 -10.68 -16.51
N LEU A 42 -5.91 -10.37 -15.32
CA LEU A 42 -5.79 -11.29 -14.18
C LEU A 42 -6.83 -10.94 -13.10
N PRO A 43 -7.11 -11.86 -12.15
CA PRO A 43 -8.14 -11.65 -11.14
C PRO A 43 -7.69 -10.73 -9.99
N PHE A 44 -7.09 -9.58 -10.30
CA PHE A 44 -6.96 -8.47 -9.38
C PHE A 44 -8.28 -7.68 -9.33
N ASP A 45 -8.62 -7.14 -8.17
CA ASP A 45 -9.73 -6.20 -8.00
C ASP A 45 -9.27 -4.77 -8.24
N SER A 46 -8.03 -4.46 -7.84
CA SER A 46 -7.44 -3.14 -7.98
C SER A 46 -5.94 -3.22 -8.31
N ILE A 47 -5.42 -2.15 -8.91
CA ILE A 47 -4.03 -2.05 -9.38
C ILE A 47 -3.48 -0.68 -9.02
N MET A 48 -2.34 -0.66 -8.32
CA MET A 48 -1.58 0.56 -8.15
C MET A 48 -0.73 0.83 -9.39
N VAL A 49 -1.07 1.89 -10.09
CA VAL A 49 -0.33 2.44 -11.21
C VAL A 49 0.73 3.38 -10.65
N ASP A 50 1.91 2.83 -10.40
CA ASP A 50 3.00 3.57 -9.75
C ASP A 50 3.99 4.11 -10.80
N MET A 51 3.76 5.33 -11.24
CA MET A 51 4.66 6.04 -12.17
C MET A 51 5.50 7.10 -11.44
N SER A 52 5.57 7.07 -10.11
CA SER A 52 6.25 8.06 -9.25
C SER A 52 7.77 8.16 -9.48
N HIS A 53 8.37 7.16 -10.13
CA HIS A 53 9.78 7.16 -10.53
C HIS A 53 10.08 8.02 -11.77
N HIS A 54 9.06 8.51 -12.47
CA HIS A 54 9.18 9.45 -13.59
C HIS A 54 9.12 10.92 -13.11
N SER A 55 9.27 11.89 -14.05
CA SER A 55 8.97 13.29 -13.72
C SER A 55 7.48 13.45 -13.38
N LYS A 56 7.14 14.53 -12.66
CA LYS A 56 5.74 14.79 -12.25
C LYS A 56 4.77 14.81 -13.42
N GLU A 57 5.15 15.43 -14.54
CA GLU A 57 4.37 15.52 -15.75
C GLU A 57 4.20 14.14 -16.40
N GLN A 58 5.26 13.34 -16.44
CA GLN A 58 5.23 11.99 -16.98
C GLN A 58 4.42 11.04 -16.07
N ASN A 59 4.57 11.17 -14.76
CA ASN A 59 3.77 10.41 -13.80
C ASN A 59 2.29 10.64 -14.05
N LEU A 60 1.85 11.90 -14.06
CA LEU A 60 0.45 12.25 -14.30
C LEU A 60 -0.06 11.72 -15.65
N ALA A 61 0.66 11.98 -16.75
CA ALA A 61 0.24 11.58 -18.08
C ALA A 61 0.09 10.06 -18.24
N LYS A 62 1.08 9.31 -17.75
CA LYS A 62 1.06 7.84 -17.77
C LYS A 62 -0.03 7.26 -16.86
N THR A 63 -0.18 7.83 -15.67
CA THR A 63 -1.23 7.43 -14.74
C THR A 63 -2.60 7.63 -15.36
N GLN A 64 -2.89 8.78 -15.95
CA GLN A 64 -4.17 9.07 -16.59
C GLN A 64 -4.51 8.07 -17.69
N GLU A 65 -3.54 7.72 -18.54
CA GLU A 65 -3.72 6.72 -19.59
C GLU A 65 -4.03 5.34 -19.01
N LEU A 66 -3.24 4.91 -18.03
CA LEU A 66 -3.36 3.57 -17.45
C LEU A 66 -4.60 3.42 -16.56
N VAL A 67 -4.99 4.45 -15.82
CA VAL A 67 -6.25 4.50 -15.06
C VAL A 67 -7.43 4.30 -16.00
N SER A 68 -7.49 5.07 -17.08
CA SER A 68 -8.53 4.91 -18.11
C SER A 68 -8.58 3.48 -18.65
N TYR A 69 -7.42 2.90 -18.95
CA TYR A 69 -7.35 1.51 -19.42
C TYR A 69 -7.84 0.52 -18.37
N CYS A 70 -7.39 0.63 -17.11
CA CYS A 70 -7.81 -0.24 -16.00
C CYS A 70 -9.33 -0.20 -15.80
N HIS A 71 -9.93 0.98 -15.85
CA HIS A 71 -11.37 1.16 -15.72
C HIS A 71 -12.16 0.47 -16.86
N THR A 72 -11.64 0.46 -18.11
CA THR A 72 -12.28 -0.31 -19.20
C THR A 72 -12.29 -1.81 -18.92
N LYS A 73 -11.43 -2.29 -18.04
CA LYS A 73 -11.32 -3.69 -17.58
C LYS A 73 -12.03 -3.94 -16.25
N GLY A 74 -12.72 -2.94 -15.68
CA GLY A 74 -13.42 -3.04 -14.40
C GLY A 74 -12.51 -3.16 -13.20
N LYS A 75 -11.28 -2.61 -13.27
CA LYS A 75 -10.31 -2.60 -12.16
C LYS A 75 -10.30 -1.23 -11.50
N ALA A 76 -10.39 -1.18 -10.17
CA ALA A 76 -10.11 0.03 -9.43
C ALA A 76 -8.61 0.35 -9.47
N THR A 77 -8.26 1.62 -9.30
CA THR A 77 -6.89 2.10 -9.47
C THR A 77 -6.40 2.89 -8.26
N GLU A 78 -5.11 2.73 -7.97
CA GLU A 78 -4.38 3.53 -7.00
C GLU A 78 -3.22 4.22 -7.70
N ALA A 79 -2.84 5.41 -7.24
CA ALA A 79 -1.67 6.12 -7.76
C ALA A 79 -0.94 6.91 -6.68
N GLU A 80 0.33 7.24 -6.96
CA GLU A 80 1.23 7.96 -6.07
C GLU A 80 1.62 9.32 -6.68
N PRO A 81 0.96 10.42 -6.30
CA PRO A 81 1.40 11.78 -6.62
C PRO A 81 2.56 12.18 -5.72
N GLY A 82 3.59 12.78 -6.28
CA GLY A 82 4.85 12.96 -5.58
C GLY A 82 5.66 11.67 -5.56
N ARG A 83 6.44 11.44 -4.52
CA ARG A 83 7.18 10.20 -4.34
C ARG A 83 7.36 9.87 -2.86
N ILE A 84 6.92 8.69 -2.45
CA ILE A 84 7.22 8.15 -1.14
C ILE A 84 8.61 7.52 -1.19
N GLU A 85 9.59 8.16 -0.54
CA GLU A 85 11.00 7.77 -0.62
C GLU A 85 11.24 6.42 0.06
N GLY A 86 12.29 5.73 -0.38
CA GLY A 86 12.79 4.49 0.22
C GLY A 86 12.32 3.21 -0.47
N GLY A 87 12.64 2.10 0.15
CA GLY A 87 12.24 0.75 -0.28
C GLY A 87 11.93 -0.09 0.95
N GLU A 88 11.10 -1.10 0.77
CA GLU A 88 10.53 -1.96 1.81
C GLU A 88 11.57 -2.49 2.82
N ASP A 89 12.76 -2.85 2.37
CA ASP A 89 13.82 -3.48 3.17
C ASP A 89 15.00 -2.53 3.46
N GLY A 90 14.87 -1.24 3.13
CA GLY A 90 15.93 -0.24 3.26
C GLY A 90 15.77 0.68 4.47
N ILE A 91 16.81 1.51 4.70
CA ILE A 91 16.73 2.70 5.55
C ILE A 91 16.58 3.89 4.60
N SER A 92 15.49 4.63 4.74
CA SER A 92 15.20 5.77 3.88
C SER A 92 16.06 6.97 4.25
N ASP A 93 16.57 7.68 3.24
CA ASP A 93 17.13 9.00 3.44
C ASP A 93 16.00 10.02 3.68
N THR A 94 15.86 10.45 4.92
CA THR A 94 14.84 11.40 5.34
C THR A 94 15.40 12.81 5.59
N ALA A 95 16.63 13.09 5.16
CA ALA A 95 17.29 14.37 5.40
C ALA A 95 16.56 15.53 4.72
N ASP A 96 16.14 15.34 3.47
CA ASP A 96 15.32 16.31 2.74
C ASP A 96 14.27 15.60 1.87
N LEU A 97 13.02 15.67 2.30
CA LEU A 97 11.87 15.12 1.56
C LEU A 97 11.06 16.21 0.83
N SER A 98 11.45 17.48 0.93
CA SER A 98 10.62 18.61 0.47
C SER A 98 10.28 18.54 -1.02
N GLY A 99 11.22 18.09 -1.86
CA GLY A 99 11.00 17.93 -3.30
C GLY A 99 10.18 16.72 -3.70
N LEU A 100 9.92 15.80 -2.77
CA LEU A 100 9.19 14.55 -2.98
C LEU A 100 7.75 14.61 -2.47
N MET A 101 7.46 15.58 -1.58
CA MET A 101 6.13 15.76 -1.01
C MET A 101 5.09 16.02 -2.08
N THR A 102 3.92 15.41 -1.90
CA THR A 102 2.75 15.66 -2.75
C THR A 102 2.26 17.09 -2.57
N THR A 103 2.13 17.82 -3.67
CA THR A 103 1.54 19.17 -3.67
C THR A 103 0.01 19.11 -3.84
N TYR A 104 -0.70 20.15 -3.41
CA TYR A 104 -2.16 20.23 -3.55
C TYR A 104 -2.61 20.24 -5.01
N GLU A 105 -1.80 20.84 -5.88
CA GLU A 105 -2.04 20.83 -7.32
C GLU A 105 -1.93 19.41 -7.90
N GLU A 106 -0.91 18.66 -7.51
CA GLU A 106 -0.79 17.25 -7.90
C GLU A 106 -2.00 16.43 -7.42
N VAL A 107 -2.47 16.63 -6.20
CA VAL A 107 -3.68 15.95 -5.70
C VAL A 107 -4.86 16.22 -6.62
N GLN A 108 -5.13 17.49 -6.96
CA GLN A 108 -6.24 17.84 -7.84
C GLN A 108 -6.09 17.20 -9.23
N GLN A 109 -4.89 17.24 -9.81
CA GLN A 109 -4.62 16.65 -11.13
C GLN A 109 -4.84 15.14 -11.13
N PHE A 110 -4.45 14.44 -10.07
CA PHE A 110 -4.66 12.99 -9.94
C PHE A 110 -6.14 12.66 -9.67
N VAL A 111 -6.85 13.45 -8.90
CA VAL A 111 -8.31 13.35 -8.75
C VAL A 111 -8.99 13.50 -10.11
N ASP A 112 -8.62 14.50 -10.89
CA ASP A 112 -9.17 14.74 -12.23
C ASP A 112 -8.81 13.64 -13.23
N SER A 113 -7.76 12.85 -12.98
CA SER A 113 -7.40 11.68 -13.78
C SER A 113 -8.35 10.49 -13.58
N GLY A 114 -9.19 10.54 -12.56
CA GLY A 114 -10.19 9.53 -12.23
C GLY A 114 -9.68 8.36 -11.41
N VAL A 115 -8.53 8.48 -10.73
CA VAL A 115 -8.03 7.43 -9.81
C VAL A 115 -9.01 7.21 -8.65
N ASP A 116 -9.11 5.98 -8.15
CA ASP A 116 -10.02 5.64 -7.05
C ASP A 116 -9.34 5.81 -5.68
N PHE A 117 -8.03 5.62 -5.63
CA PHE A 117 -7.21 5.70 -4.42
C PHE A 117 -5.95 6.52 -4.67
N LEU A 118 -5.54 7.29 -3.68
CA LEU A 118 -4.37 8.15 -3.73
C LEU A 118 -3.41 7.86 -2.57
N ALA A 119 -2.15 7.54 -2.87
CA ALA A 119 -1.08 7.34 -1.91
C ALA A 119 -0.16 8.57 -1.85
N PRO A 120 -0.46 9.59 -1.04
CA PRO A 120 0.31 10.82 -1.00
C PRO A 120 1.58 10.71 -0.17
N ALA A 121 2.60 11.47 -0.56
CA ALA A 121 3.81 11.71 0.24
C ALA A 121 3.60 12.98 1.09
N PHE A 122 3.55 12.81 2.43
CA PHE A 122 3.40 13.90 3.41
C PHE A 122 4.37 13.76 4.61
N GLY A 123 5.54 13.13 4.38
CA GLY A 123 6.58 12.84 5.36
C GLY A 123 6.72 11.36 5.69
N ASN A 124 5.81 10.52 5.20
CA ASN A 124 5.90 9.07 5.23
C ASN A 124 6.95 8.57 4.22
N VAL A 125 7.64 7.48 4.57
CA VAL A 125 8.67 6.86 3.73
C VAL A 125 8.56 5.33 3.80
N HIS A 126 8.97 4.64 2.75
CA HIS A 126 9.08 3.19 2.76
C HIS A 126 10.31 2.73 3.56
N GLY A 127 10.21 1.54 4.19
CA GLY A 127 11.29 0.99 4.97
C GLY A 127 11.45 1.62 6.36
N GLU A 128 12.68 1.69 6.86
CA GLU A 128 12.95 2.24 8.18
C GLU A 128 13.18 3.75 8.12
N TYR A 129 12.55 4.46 9.04
CA TYR A 129 12.81 5.87 9.27
C TYR A 129 14.21 6.04 9.88
N GLY A 130 15.03 6.89 9.24
CA GLY A 130 16.37 7.19 9.71
C GLY A 130 16.38 7.97 11.04
N PRO A 131 17.50 8.61 11.40
CA PRO A 131 17.65 9.32 12.70
C PRO A 131 16.61 10.40 12.98
N ARG A 132 15.99 10.97 11.94
CA ARG A 132 14.89 11.94 12.06
C ARG A 132 13.64 11.32 12.71
N GLY A 133 13.46 10.00 12.56
CA GLY A 133 12.21 9.34 12.95
C GLY A 133 11.02 9.75 12.08
N VAL A 134 9.83 9.42 12.55
CA VAL A 134 8.57 9.72 11.86
C VAL A 134 8.18 11.18 12.08
N VAL A 135 8.19 11.96 11.00
CA VAL A 135 7.74 13.38 11.03
C VAL A 135 6.77 13.58 9.88
N LEU A 136 5.48 13.65 10.20
CA LEU A 136 4.39 13.79 9.24
C LEU A 136 3.84 15.22 9.21
N GLU A 137 3.50 15.70 8.02
CA GLU A 137 2.90 17.01 7.80
C GLU A 137 1.37 16.91 7.88
N TRP A 138 0.82 17.11 9.08
CA TRP A 138 -0.62 16.95 9.36
C TRP A 138 -1.51 17.93 8.60
N ASP A 139 -1.08 19.19 8.47
CA ASP A 139 -1.82 20.21 7.72
C ASP A 139 -1.87 19.84 6.23
N ARG A 140 -0.79 19.30 5.71
CA ARG A 140 -0.74 18.77 4.34
C ARG A 140 -1.70 17.60 4.16
N LEU A 141 -1.70 16.62 5.06
CA LEU A 141 -2.63 15.50 5.01
C LEU A 141 -4.10 15.97 5.06
N ALA A 142 -4.41 16.92 5.93
CA ALA A 142 -5.77 17.46 6.05
C ALA A 142 -6.25 18.10 4.75
N GLU A 143 -5.41 18.88 4.08
CA GLU A 143 -5.78 19.53 2.81
C GLU A 143 -5.85 18.51 1.65
N ILE A 144 -4.91 17.56 1.59
CA ILE A 144 -4.98 16.44 0.63
C ILE A 144 -6.30 15.68 0.80
N HIS A 145 -6.67 15.36 2.04
CA HIS A 145 -7.92 14.65 2.34
C HIS A 145 -9.14 15.46 1.87
N ASN A 146 -9.17 16.78 2.11
CA ASN A 146 -10.27 17.64 1.66
C ASN A 146 -10.44 17.59 0.13
N ILE A 147 -9.34 17.76 -0.61
CA ILE A 147 -9.36 17.75 -2.09
C ILE A 147 -9.78 16.36 -2.61
N ALA A 148 -9.16 15.29 -2.11
CA ALA A 148 -9.44 13.93 -2.53
C ALA A 148 -10.89 13.53 -2.27
N THR A 149 -11.40 13.84 -1.06
CA THR A 149 -12.78 13.52 -0.66
C THR A 149 -13.80 14.27 -1.51
N ALA A 150 -13.54 15.54 -1.85
CA ALA A 150 -14.40 16.31 -2.75
C ALA A 150 -14.51 15.67 -4.15
N GLY A 151 -13.47 14.98 -4.61
CA GLY A 151 -13.46 14.21 -5.84
C GLY A 151 -13.90 12.74 -5.69
N GLY A 152 -14.25 12.30 -4.50
CA GLY A 152 -14.63 10.90 -4.23
C GLY A 152 -13.46 9.91 -4.17
N VAL A 153 -12.22 10.42 -4.05
CA VAL A 153 -10.99 9.62 -4.00
C VAL A 153 -10.61 9.30 -2.57
N LEU A 154 -10.18 8.07 -2.30
CA LEU A 154 -9.82 7.57 -0.98
C LEU A 154 -8.31 7.68 -0.73
N ILE A 155 -7.93 7.99 0.52
CA ILE A 155 -6.52 8.16 0.89
C ILE A 155 -5.91 6.83 1.35
N VAL A 156 -4.75 6.51 0.78
CA VAL A 156 -3.92 5.35 1.15
C VAL A 156 -2.68 5.81 1.89
N LEU A 157 -2.32 5.10 2.92
CA LEU A 157 -1.09 5.32 3.68
C LEU A 157 -0.08 4.21 3.42
N HIS A 158 1.07 4.59 2.91
CA HIS A 158 2.25 3.74 2.78
C HIS A 158 3.32 4.11 3.83
N GLY A 159 4.28 3.19 4.05
CA GLY A 159 5.43 3.48 4.90
C GLY A 159 5.12 3.54 6.38
N VAL A 160 4.36 2.59 6.91
CA VAL A 160 3.92 2.56 8.31
C VAL A 160 4.85 1.75 9.23
N ASN A 161 6.05 1.39 8.78
CA ASN A 161 6.96 0.53 9.52
C ASN A 161 7.22 1.05 10.94
N ARG A 162 6.93 0.23 11.94
CA ARG A 162 7.07 0.54 13.37
C ARG A 162 6.28 1.77 13.85
N PHE A 163 5.17 2.10 13.21
CA PHE A 163 4.33 3.19 13.72
C PHE A 163 3.73 2.81 15.08
N PRO A 164 3.78 3.73 16.05
CA PRO A 164 3.01 3.56 17.29
C PRO A 164 1.52 3.40 16.96
N GLN A 165 0.84 2.52 17.69
CA GLN A 165 -0.59 2.25 17.48
C GLN A 165 -1.45 3.55 17.51
N ASP A 166 -1.13 4.45 18.45
CA ASP A 166 -1.83 5.73 18.56
C ASP A 166 -1.63 6.62 17.35
N LEU A 167 -0.46 6.57 16.70
CA LEU A 167 -0.19 7.30 15.47
C LEU A 167 -1.05 6.76 14.33
N THR A 168 -1.11 5.43 14.17
CA THR A 168 -1.96 4.79 13.14
C THR A 168 -3.43 5.15 13.34
N ARG A 169 -3.94 5.08 14.58
CA ARG A 169 -5.32 5.48 14.89
C ARG A 169 -5.62 6.95 14.59
N LYS A 170 -4.66 7.84 14.86
CA LYS A 170 -4.78 9.26 14.51
C LYS A 170 -4.84 9.47 13.00
N LEU A 171 -4.07 8.72 12.21
CA LEU A 171 -4.08 8.78 10.76
C LEU A 171 -5.40 8.27 10.18
N VAL A 172 -5.97 7.18 10.73
CA VAL A 172 -7.32 6.73 10.37
C VAL A 172 -8.36 7.81 10.69
N ALA A 173 -8.29 8.44 11.87
CA ALA A 173 -9.19 9.54 12.24
C ALA A 173 -9.01 10.78 11.37
N ALA A 174 -7.83 10.98 10.77
CA ALA A 174 -7.53 12.06 9.84
C ALA A 174 -7.96 11.77 8.38
N GLY A 175 -8.64 10.63 8.13
CA GLY A 175 -9.22 10.32 6.83
C GLY A 175 -8.44 9.30 5.98
N VAL A 176 -7.41 8.66 6.53
CA VAL A 176 -6.78 7.51 5.87
C VAL A 176 -7.75 6.34 5.86
N THR A 177 -8.00 5.75 4.68
CA THR A 177 -8.99 4.68 4.46
C THR A 177 -8.38 3.33 4.11
N LYS A 178 -7.17 3.31 3.57
CA LYS A 178 -6.39 2.10 3.28
C LYS A 178 -4.98 2.27 3.84
N ILE A 179 -4.42 1.22 4.41
CA ILE A 179 -3.05 1.21 4.95
C ILE A 179 -2.31 -0.01 4.43
N ASN A 180 -1.12 0.20 3.84
CA ASN A 180 -0.24 -0.89 3.44
C ASN A 180 0.67 -1.25 4.61
N VAL A 181 0.56 -2.48 5.11
CA VAL A 181 1.38 -3.02 6.20
C VAL A 181 2.12 -4.26 5.69
N ASN A 182 3.43 -4.23 5.72
CA ASN A 182 4.26 -5.35 5.26
C ASN A 182 5.15 -5.89 6.41
N ARG A 183 6.22 -5.20 6.73
CA ARG A 183 7.25 -5.70 7.63
C ARG A 183 6.72 -6.04 9.02
N ASP A 184 5.87 -5.22 9.58
CA ASP A 184 5.40 -5.39 10.96
C ASP A 184 4.59 -6.68 11.14
N ILE A 185 3.85 -7.14 10.13
CA ILE A 185 3.11 -8.40 10.17
C ILE A 185 4.01 -9.63 9.99
N LEU A 186 5.22 -9.47 9.42
CA LEU A 186 6.17 -10.56 9.17
C LEU A 186 7.20 -10.76 10.29
N MET A 187 7.32 -9.83 11.24
CA MET A 187 8.38 -9.88 12.26
C MET A 187 8.31 -11.11 13.13
N ASP A 188 7.12 -11.54 13.56
CA ASP A 188 6.96 -12.72 14.39
C ASP A 188 7.17 -14.02 13.59
N TYR A 189 6.83 -14.02 12.31
CA TYR A 189 7.18 -15.10 11.39
C TYR A 189 8.70 -15.25 11.25
N TYR A 190 9.44 -14.15 11.05
CA TYR A 190 10.90 -14.20 10.96
C TYR A 190 11.54 -14.71 12.24
N ARG A 191 11.08 -14.25 13.41
CA ARG A 191 11.55 -14.76 14.70
C ARG A 191 11.28 -16.26 14.86
N HIS A 192 10.09 -16.71 14.45
CA HIS A 192 9.74 -18.13 14.48
C HIS A 192 10.69 -18.95 13.59
N LEU A 193 10.97 -18.48 12.36
CA LEU A 193 11.93 -19.14 11.47
C LEU A 193 13.33 -19.21 12.10
N GLU A 194 13.88 -18.09 12.57
CA GLU A 194 15.21 -18.04 13.19
C GLU A 194 15.36 -19.00 14.37
N GLN A 195 14.31 -19.18 15.15
CA GLN A 195 14.32 -20.02 16.33
C GLN A 195 14.18 -21.52 16.00
N ASN A 196 13.51 -21.88 14.91
CA ASN A 196 13.02 -23.23 14.67
C ASN A 196 13.53 -23.91 13.39
N VAL A 197 14.18 -23.19 12.47
CA VAL A 197 14.77 -23.81 11.26
C VAL A 197 15.73 -24.92 11.64
N GLY A 198 15.51 -26.12 11.07
CA GLY A 198 16.30 -27.32 11.34
C GLY A 198 16.05 -28.00 12.67
N LYS A 199 15.12 -27.50 13.51
CA LYS A 199 14.80 -28.07 14.83
C LYS A 199 13.45 -28.79 14.88
N ILE A 200 12.50 -28.38 14.03
CA ILE A 200 11.16 -28.99 13.91
C ILE A 200 10.90 -29.43 12.46
N PRO A 201 9.90 -30.29 12.21
CA PRO A 201 9.51 -30.68 10.85
C PRO A 201 9.12 -29.49 9.99
N PHE A 202 9.45 -29.56 8.68
CA PHE A 202 9.22 -28.44 7.75
C PHE A 202 7.75 -28.00 7.66
N THR A 203 6.80 -28.95 7.63
CA THR A 203 5.37 -28.63 7.60
C THR A 203 4.93 -27.89 8.86
N GLN A 204 5.37 -28.34 10.03
CA GLN A 204 5.10 -27.67 11.31
C GLN A 204 5.69 -26.24 11.33
N LEU A 205 6.93 -26.08 10.82
CA LEU A 205 7.58 -24.76 10.72
C LEU A 205 6.73 -23.77 9.93
N LEU A 206 6.16 -24.21 8.81
CA LEU A 206 5.31 -23.35 7.97
C LEU A 206 3.94 -23.08 8.61
N GLU A 207 3.29 -24.10 9.16
CA GLU A 207 1.97 -23.96 9.80
C GLU A 207 2.02 -23.01 10.99
N GLU A 208 2.95 -23.20 11.92
CA GLU A 208 3.14 -22.31 13.07
C GLU A 208 3.54 -20.88 12.63
N GLY A 209 4.34 -20.77 11.54
CA GLY A 209 4.70 -19.48 10.97
C GLY A 209 3.49 -18.72 10.40
N VAL A 210 2.59 -19.41 9.70
CA VAL A 210 1.33 -18.82 9.19
C VAL A 210 0.44 -18.33 10.34
N GLU A 211 0.36 -19.09 11.45
CA GLU A 211 -0.37 -18.66 12.64
C GLU A 211 0.18 -17.34 13.21
N LYS A 212 1.52 -17.17 13.24
CA LYS A 212 2.15 -15.91 13.67
C LYS A 212 1.78 -14.73 12.79
N VAL A 213 1.74 -14.92 11.47
CA VAL A 213 1.27 -13.87 10.54
C VAL A 213 -0.21 -13.55 10.78
N ALA A 214 -1.06 -14.56 10.96
CA ALA A 214 -2.49 -14.36 11.20
C ALA A 214 -2.75 -13.58 12.51
N GLU A 215 -2.05 -13.92 13.60
CA GLU A 215 -2.12 -13.19 14.88
C GLU A 215 -1.71 -11.71 14.70
N SER A 216 -0.61 -11.46 13.99
CA SER A 216 -0.12 -10.11 13.72
C SER A 216 -1.06 -9.31 12.82
N MET A 217 -1.64 -9.94 11.79
CA MET A 217 -2.64 -9.30 10.92
C MET A 217 -3.90 -8.92 11.71
N ALA A 218 -4.41 -9.81 12.57
CA ALA A 218 -5.58 -9.52 13.40
C ALA A 218 -5.32 -8.30 14.31
N LEU A 219 -4.12 -8.23 14.93
CA LEU A 219 -3.73 -7.06 15.72
C LEU A 219 -3.72 -5.77 14.89
N HIS A 220 -3.18 -5.81 13.67
CA HIS A 220 -3.14 -4.63 12.79
C HIS A 220 -4.54 -4.22 12.31
N MET A 221 -5.46 -5.16 12.09
CA MET A 221 -6.87 -4.86 11.83
C MET A 221 -7.52 -4.11 13.00
N ASP A 222 -7.22 -4.50 14.25
CA ASP A 222 -7.69 -3.79 15.45
C ASP A 222 -7.08 -2.38 15.55
N ILE A 223 -5.77 -2.25 15.29
CA ILE A 223 -5.07 -0.95 15.29
C ILE A 223 -5.69 -0.02 14.26
N CYS A 224 -5.98 -0.53 13.06
CA CYS A 224 -6.61 0.21 11.97
C CYS A 224 -8.13 0.42 12.14
N LEU A 225 -8.72 -0.01 13.26
CA LEU A 225 -10.15 0.13 13.57
C LEU A 225 -11.06 -0.56 12.55
N SER A 226 -10.58 -1.61 11.88
CA SER A 226 -11.33 -2.35 10.86
C SER A 226 -12.01 -3.62 11.39
N SER A 227 -11.62 -4.13 12.57
CA SER A 227 -12.25 -5.30 13.19
C SER A 227 -13.75 -5.07 13.45
N GLY A 228 -14.57 -6.08 13.09
CA GLY A 228 -16.02 -6.02 13.25
C GLY A 228 -16.73 -5.06 12.28
N LYS A 229 -16.09 -4.64 11.19
CA LYS A 229 -16.66 -3.76 10.16
C LYS A 229 -17.14 -4.50 8.91
N ALA A 230 -16.83 -5.79 8.80
CA ALA A 230 -17.24 -6.65 7.69
C ALA A 230 -18.51 -7.44 8.01
#